data_e9006d4e1838ca52c1dbca6dc7c7e5f0
#
_entry.id   e9006d4e1838ca52c1dbca6dc7c7e5f0
#
_cell.length_a   1.000
_cell.length_b   1.000
_cell.length_c   1.000
_cell.angle_alpha   90.00
_cell.angle_beta   90.00
_cell.angle_gamma   90.00
#
_symmetry.space_group_name_H-M   'P 1'
#
loop_
_entity.id
_entity.type
_entity.pdbx_description
1 polymer ?
#
loop_
_entity_poly.entity_id
_entity_poly.type
_entity_poly.pdbx_seq_one_letter_code
_entity_poly.pdbx_strand_id
1 'polypeptide(L)'
;MNHYRPLAWMMAIAIASTVMTACSLDGYEPEKPFTTDPVEKAALFAIGIGEPGTRSSTGVEKILFTDNDIEWFDLNTRELRFRDVKKPLCDAIPLLAKIDFYLGGEQLFSGGATCVGLICSQMFDDLVLCCGKIDGEIIDDGRYYLYDCYPLQFIDTDEVKANRLRRAPQWETFLKYLESKGKLRK
;
A
#
# COMPACT_ATOMS: atom_id res chain seq x y z
N MET A 1 56.94 -63.65 6.79
CA MET A 1 57.04 -62.40 7.49
C MET A 1 57.17 -61.34 6.44
N ASN A 2 56.08 -60.78 5.99
CA ASN A 2 56.03 -59.84 4.85
C ASN A 2 55.49 -58.50 5.32
N HIS A 3 56.34 -57.52 5.23
CA HIS A 3 55.99 -56.13 5.45
C HIS A 3 55.36 -55.56 4.18
N TYR A 4 54.09 -55.20 4.20
CA TYR A 4 53.46 -54.35 3.20
C TYR A 4 53.17 -52.98 3.81
N ARG A 5 53.87 -51.97 3.30
CA ARG A 5 53.52 -50.56 3.46
C ARG A 5 52.53 -50.19 2.38
N PRO A 6 51.35 -49.62 2.68
CA PRO A 6 50.57 -48.93 1.65
C PRO A 6 51.05 -47.49 1.50
N LEU A 7 51.36 -47.12 0.26
CA LEU A 7 51.57 -45.75 -0.21
C LEU A 7 50.29 -44.95 -0.02
N ALA A 8 50.40 -43.82 0.68
CA ALA A 8 49.38 -42.83 0.71
C ALA A 8 49.35 -42.05 -0.61
N TRP A 9 48.29 -42.19 -1.36
CA TRP A 9 47.98 -41.32 -2.49
C TRP A 9 47.36 -40.06 -1.99
N MET A 10 48.10 -38.94 -2.02
CA MET A 10 47.51 -37.60 -1.90
C MET A 10 46.82 -37.25 -3.21
N MET A 11 45.50 -37.36 -3.22
CA MET A 11 44.69 -36.69 -4.24
C MET A 11 44.54 -35.21 -3.86
N ALA A 12 45.26 -34.36 -4.58
CA ALA A 12 45.02 -32.91 -4.55
C ALA A 12 43.72 -32.64 -5.32
N ILE A 13 42.67 -32.36 -4.58
CA ILE A 13 41.44 -31.87 -5.18
C ILE A 13 41.63 -30.39 -5.48
N ALA A 14 41.88 -30.06 -6.73
CA ALA A 14 41.86 -28.68 -7.23
C ALA A 14 40.38 -28.22 -7.22
N ILE A 15 40.02 -27.46 -6.23
CA ILE A 15 38.76 -26.74 -6.22
C ILE A 15 38.85 -25.62 -7.26
N ALA A 16 38.30 -25.86 -8.45
CA ALA A 16 38.08 -24.82 -9.44
C ALA A 16 37.01 -23.88 -8.87
N SER A 17 37.45 -22.74 -8.35
CA SER A 17 36.59 -21.63 -8.01
C SER A 17 35.99 -21.07 -9.30
N THR A 18 34.84 -21.58 -9.71
CA THR A 18 33.98 -20.92 -10.70
C THR A 18 33.50 -19.62 -10.06
N VAL A 19 34.15 -18.53 -10.44
CA VAL A 19 33.64 -17.18 -10.20
C VAL A 19 32.34 -17.09 -10.97
N MET A 20 31.22 -17.28 -10.26
CA MET A 20 29.92 -16.87 -10.77
C MET A 20 29.96 -15.36 -10.93
N THR A 21 30.16 -14.92 -12.16
CA THR A 21 29.90 -13.55 -12.54
C THR A 21 28.41 -13.34 -12.28
N ALA A 22 28.10 -12.76 -11.11
CA ALA A 22 26.77 -12.26 -10.86
C ALA A 22 26.50 -11.23 -11.96
N CYS A 23 25.56 -11.52 -12.84
CA CYS A 23 24.98 -10.51 -13.69
C CYS A 23 24.44 -9.42 -12.76
N SER A 24 25.18 -8.31 -12.69
CA SER A 24 24.66 -7.07 -12.16
C SER A 24 23.40 -6.78 -12.95
N LEU A 25 22.25 -6.90 -12.33
CA LEU A 25 21.03 -6.28 -12.78
C LEU A 25 21.22 -4.77 -12.59
N ASP A 26 22.05 -4.19 -13.48
CA ASP A 26 22.17 -2.76 -13.62
C ASP A 26 20.81 -2.24 -14.04
N GLY A 27 20.17 -1.49 -13.13
CA GLY A 27 18.97 -0.74 -13.44
C GLY A 27 17.81 -0.82 -12.44
N TYR A 28 17.94 -1.54 -11.32
CA TYR A 28 16.96 -1.40 -10.26
C TYR A 28 17.34 -0.18 -9.40
N GLU A 29 16.95 1.01 -9.87
CA GLU A 29 16.85 2.13 -8.93
C GLU A 29 15.78 1.76 -7.91
N PRO A 30 16.10 1.77 -6.60
CA PRO A 30 15.08 1.57 -5.58
C PRO A 30 13.99 2.63 -5.79
N GLU A 31 12.76 2.18 -6.04
CA GLU A 31 11.64 3.09 -6.23
C GLU A 31 11.62 4.09 -5.09
N LYS A 32 11.70 5.37 -5.46
CA LYS A 32 11.63 6.47 -4.48
C LYS A 32 10.35 6.32 -3.66
N PRO A 33 10.41 6.50 -2.35
CA PRO A 33 9.21 6.47 -1.52
C PRO A 33 8.20 7.51 -2.05
N PHE A 34 6.92 7.22 -1.99
CA PHE A 34 5.86 8.13 -2.42
C PHE A 34 5.80 9.42 -1.60
N THR A 35 6.38 9.39 -0.40
CA THR A 35 6.55 10.56 0.46
C THR A 35 8.03 10.83 0.69
N THR A 36 8.40 12.10 0.74
CA THR A 36 9.76 12.56 1.09
C THR A 36 9.92 12.80 2.58
N ASP A 37 8.81 12.74 3.34
CA ASP A 37 8.83 13.02 4.76
C ASP A 37 9.21 11.78 5.58
N PRO A 38 10.08 11.93 6.59
CA PRO A 38 10.41 10.84 7.48
C PRO A 38 9.15 10.46 8.30
N VAL A 39 8.74 9.20 8.19
CA VAL A 39 7.59 8.61 8.89
C VAL A 39 7.68 8.80 10.40
N GLU A 40 8.88 8.79 10.94
CA GLU A 40 9.15 9.03 12.36
C GLU A 40 8.56 10.34 12.90
N LYS A 41 8.28 11.30 12.01
CA LYS A 41 7.69 12.61 12.38
C LYS A 41 6.22 12.75 11.99
N ALA A 42 5.69 11.85 11.16
CA ALA A 42 4.31 11.92 10.73
C ALA A 42 3.41 11.27 11.78
N ALA A 43 2.43 12.03 12.28
CA ALA A 43 1.45 11.46 13.19
C ALA A 43 0.45 10.56 12.46
N LEU A 44 0.03 10.93 11.23
CA LEU A 44 -0.84 10.15 10.37
C LEU A 44 -0.07 9.68 9.12
N PHE A 45 -0.15 8.39 8.82
CA PHE A 45 0.41 7.82 7.59
C PHE A 45 -0.39 6.60 7.14
N ALA A 46 -0.24 6.24 5.86
CA ALA A 46 -0.85 5.05 5.29
C ALA A 46 0.23 4.13 4.69
N ILE A 47 0.07 2.83 4.91
CA ILE A 47 0.93 1.78 4.39
C ILE A 47 0.14 0.94 3.40
N GLY A 48 0.71 0.69 2.22
CA GLY A 48 0.21 -0.26 1.25
C GLY A 48 0.85 -1.62 1.42
N ILE A 49 0.04 -2.66 1.34
CA ILE A 49 0.47 -4.06 1.40
C ILE A 49 0.18 -4.69 0.05
N GLY A 50 1.23 -5.16 -0.63
CA GLY A 50 1.12 -5.77 -1.96
C GLY A 50 0.49 -7.15 -1.94
N GLU A 51 -0.10 -7.56 -3.07
CA GLU A 51 -0.61 -8.92 -3.23
C GLU A 51 0.52 -9.94 -3.35
N PRO A 52 0.44 -11.08 -2.65
CA PRO A 52 1.40 -12.17 -2.82
C PRO A 52 1.34 -12.70 -4.26
N GLY A 53 2.50 -12.79 -4.92
CA GLY A 53 2.61 -13.39 -6.27
C GLY A 53 2.62 -12.39 -7.43
N THR A 54 2.40 -11.09 -7.23
CA THR A 54 2.68 -10.07 -8.24
C THR A 54 4.20 -9.81 -8.34
N ARG A 55 4.70 -9.38 -9.50
CA ARG A 55 6.14 -9.14 -9.71
C ARG A 55 6.78 -8.14 -8.71
N SER A 56 5.98 -7.38 -8.00
CA SER A 56 6.37 -6.46 -6.92
C SER A 56 6.23 -7.07 -5.51
N SER A 57 5.82 -8.33 -5.39
CA SER A 57 5.41 -8.92 -4.12
C SER A 57 6.56 -9.60 -3.39
N THR A 58 7.42 -8.81 -2.80
CA THR A 58 8.25 -9.27 -1.68
C THR A 58 7.54 -9.12 -0.33
N GLY A 59 6.22 -8.85 -0.30
CA GLY A 59 5.50 -8.55 0.95
C GLY A 59 5.98 -7.24 1.61
N VAL A 60 6.59 -6.35 0.81
CA VAL A 60 7.14 -5.10 1.34
C VAL A 60 5.99 -4.15 1.63
N GLU A 61 5.85 -3.82 2.89
CA GLU A 61 5.04 -2.70 3.34
C GLU A 61 5.63 -1.41 2.79
N LYS A 62 4.84 -0.64 2.07
CA LYS A 62 5.28 0.63 1.48
C LYS A 62 4.44 1.76 2.02
N ILE A 63 5.10 2.80 2.53
CA ILE A 63 4.41 4.02 2.92
C ILE A 63 3.90 4.70 1.67
N LEU A 64 2.61 4.91 1.61
CA LEU A 64 1.93 5.54 0.48
C LEU A 64 1.91 7.05 0.61
N PHE A 65 1.57 7.56 1.78
CA PHE A 65 1.51 8.98 2.10
C PHE A 65 1.51 9.22 3.61
N THR A 66 1.76 10.47 3.99
CA THR A 66 1.68 10.97 5.36
C THR A 66 0.68 12.12 5.44
N ASP A 67 0.39 12.60 6.64
CA ASP A 67 -0.45 13.78 6.84
C ASP A 67 0.11 15.05 6.17
N ASN A 68 1.43 15.17 5.98
CA ASN A 68 2.04 16.29 5.28
C ASN A 68 1.71 16.29 3.78
N ASP A 69 1.51 15.11 3.19
CA ASP A 69 1.08 14.98 1.79
C ASP A 69 -0.38 15.41 1.60
N ILE A 70 -1.23 15.22 2.63
CA ILE A 70 -2.64 15.56 2.56
C ILE A 70 -2.81 17.08 2.58
N GLU A 71 -3.49 17.61 1.57
CA GLU A 71 -3.94 19.00 1.55
C GLU A 71 -5.23 19.17 2.36
N TRP A 72 -6.24 18.36 2.05
CA TRP A 72 -7.51 18.29 2.76
C TRP A 72 -8.28 17.01 2.46
N PHE A 73 -9.27 16.71 3.29
CA PHE A 73 -10.30 15.71 3.10
C PHE A 73 -11.68 16.36 3.16
N ASP A 74 -12.52 16.10 2.17
CA ASP A 74 -13.90 16.60 2.12
C ASP A 74 -14.86 15.50 2.57
N LEU A 75 -15.60 15.77 3.64
CA LEU A 75 -16.51 14.80 4.23
C LEU A 75 -17.72 14.49 3.34
N ASN A 76 -18.19 15.47 2.55
CA ASN A 76 -19.38 15.31 1.70
C ASN A 76 -19.05 14.53 0.42
N THR A 77 -17.96 14.90 -0.25
CA THR A 77 -17.55 14.26 -1.50
C THR A 77 -16.68 13.03 -1.27
N ARG A 78 -16.16 12.85 -0.06
CA ARG A 78 -15.20 11.79 0.32
C ARG A 78 -13.84 11.92 -0.39
N GLU A 79 -13.57 13.07 -1.02
CA GLU A 79 -12.32 13.33 -1.70
C GLU A 79 -11.17 13.53 -0.71
N LEU A 80 -10.08 12.78 -0.94
CA LEU A 80 -8.80 12.96 -0.25
C LEU A 80 -7.84 13.65 -1.22
N ARG A 81 -7.62 14.95 -1.01
CA ARG A 81 -6.74 15.75 -1.84
C ARG A 81 -5.31 15.74 -1.32
N PHE A 82 -4.37 15.46 -2.20
CA PHE A 82 -2.95 15.61 -1.93
C PHE A 82 -2.42 16.94 -2.46
N ARG A 83 -1.37 17.49 -1.81
CA ARG A 83 -0.72 18.75 -2.19
C ARG A 83 -0.10 18.69 -3.57
N ASP A 84 0.51 17.54 -3.89
CA ASP A 84 1.11 17.26 -5.18
C ASP A 84 0.36 16.14 -5.87
N VAL A 85 0.46 16.09 -7.20
CA VAL A 85 -0.13 15.00 -7.98
C VAL A 85 0.58 13.69 -7.61
N LYS A 86 -0.15 12.77 -6.99
CA LYS A 86 0.36 11.45 -6.59
C LYS A 86 0.12 10.40 -7.68
N LYS A 87 0.54 10.71 -8.93
CA LYS A 87 0.42 9.75 -10.04
C LYS A 87 1.06 8.39 -9.71
N PRO A 88 2.26 8.32 -9.11
CA PRO A 88 2.83 7.03 -8.70
C PRO A 88 1.97 6.25 -7.70
N LEU A 89 1.18 6.94 -6.86
CA LEU A 89 0.24 6.27 -5.96
C LEU A 89 -0.89 5.61 -6.74
N CYS A 90 -1.46 6.29 -7.74
CA CYS A 90 -2.48 5.71 -8.61
C CYS A 90 -1.97 4.47 -9.36
N ASP A 91 -0.73 4.52 -9.85
CA ASP A 91 -0.09 3.39 -10.52
C ASP A 91 0.16 2.20 -9.57
N ALA A 92 0.35 2.46 -8.28
CA ALA A 92 0.58 1.42 -7.28
C ALA A 92 -0.71 0.79 -6.73
N ILE A 93 -1.81 1.53 -6.64
CA ILE A 93 -3.08 1.06 -6.07
C ILE A 93 -3.55 -0.29 -6.63
N PRO A 94 -3.50 -0.56 -7.96
CA PRO A 94 -3.90 -1.83 -8.52
C PRO A 94 -3.08 -3.04 -8.05
N LEU A 95 -1.92 -2.80 -7.48
CA LEU A 95 -0.99 -3.83 -7.00
C LEU A 95 -1.14 -4.06 -5.48
N LEU A 96 -2.03 -3.32 -4.82
CA LEU A 96 -2.22 -3.40 -3.39
C LEU A 96 -3.38 -4.32 -3.05
N ALA A 97 -3.14 -5.26 -2.13
CA ALA A 97 -4.20 -6.06 -1.53
C ALA A 97 -4.97 -5.25 -0.47
N LYS A 98 -4.28 -4.33 0.21
CA LYS A 98 -4.82 -3.64 1.37
C LYS A 98 -4.05 -2.36 1.65
N ILE A 99 -4.72 -1.40 2.30
CA ILE A 99 -4.12 -0.18 2.86
C ILE A 99 -4.42 -0.12 4.35
N ASP A 100 -3.41 0.12 5.16
CA ASP A 100 -3.52 0.33 6.59
C ASP A 100 -3.22 1.79 6.94
N PHE A 101 -4.08 2.41 7.74
CA PHE A 101 -3.94 3.78 8.23
C PHE A 101 -3.51 3.77 9.68
N TYR A 102 -2.51 4.59 10.01
CA TYR A 102 -1.93 4.71 11.33
C TYR A 102 -2.00 6.15 11.84
N LEU A 103 -2.20 6.30 13.15
CA LEU A 103 -2.11 7.58 13.84
C LEU A 103 -1.35 7.40 15.16
N GLY A 104 -0.26 8.17 15.32
CA GLY A 104 0.58 8.07 16.51
C GLY A 104 1.25 6.71 16.71
N GLY A 105 1.43 5.95 15.61
CA GLY A 105 1.98 4.60 15.64
C GLY A 105 0.95 3.48 15.86
N GLU A 106 -0.30 3.82 16.16
CA GLU A 106 -1.39 2.85 16.30
C GLU A 106 -2.21 2.73 15.02
N GLN A 107 -2.57 1.50 14.65
CA GLN A 107 -3.41 1.27 13.49
C GLN A 107 -4.83 1.77 13.78
N LEU A 108 -5.32 2.71 12.96
CA LEU A 108 -6.69 3.21 13.05
C LEU A 108 -7.68 2.26 12.38
N PHE A 109 -7.46 2.00 11.10
CA PHE A 109 -8.31 1.13 10.29
C PHE A 109 -7.56 0.61 9.07
N SER A 110 -8.12 -0.43 8.48
CA SER A 110 -7.69 -0.99 7.20
C SER A 110 -8.74 -0.71 6.14
N GLY A 111 -8.32 -0.75 4.89
CA GLY A 111 -9.20 -0.64 3.74
C GLY A 111 -8.66 -1.36 2.53
N GLY A 112 -9.49 -1.49 1.51
CA GLY A 112 -9.09 -1.90 0.18
C GLY A 112 -8.48 -0.77 -0.62
N ALA A 113 -8.01 -1.09 -1.81
CA ALA A 113 -7.51 -0.11 -2.78
C ALA A 113 -7.96 -0.49 -4.19
N THR A 114 -8.43 0.49 -4.97
CA THR A 114 -8.83 0.26 -6.35
C THR A 114 -8.72 1.52 -7.20
N CYS A 115 -8.65 1.37 -8.51
CA CYS A 115 -8.78 2.48 -9.46
C CYS A 115 -10.08 2.34 -10.25
N VAL A 116 -10.73 3.46 -10.45
CA VAL A 116 -11.93 3.54 -11.29
C VAL A 116 -11.54 3.23 -12.73
N GLY A 117 -12.33 2.41 -13.42
CA GLY A 117 -12.04 1.99 -14.80
C GLY A 117 -11.23 0.70 -14.91
N LEU A 118 -10.65 0.20 -13.83
CA LEU A 118 -10.18 -1.18 -13.81
C LEU A 118 -11.41 -2.10 -13.83
N ILE A 119 -11.52 -2.89 -14.90
CA ILE A 119 -12.51 -3.97 -14.97
C ILE A 119 -12.02 -5.07 -14.04
N CYS A 120 -12.27 -4.90 -12.76
CA CYS A 120 -12.01 -5.95 -11.80
C CYS A 120 -13.34 -6.29 -11.12
N SER A 121 -13.57 -7.57 -10.99
CA SER A 121 -14.65 -8.14 -10.18
C SER A 121 -14.39 -7.97 -8.67
N GLN A 122 -13.55 -6.98 -8.30
CA GLN A 122 -13.27 -6.69 -6.90
C GLN A 122 -14.46 -6.02 -6.25
N MET A 123 -14.84 -6.55 -5.12
CA MET A 123 -15.89 -5.99 -4.26
C MET A 123 -15.27 -5.71 -2.89
N PHE A 124 -15.55 -4.53 -2.37
CA PHE A 124 -15.15 -4.14 -1.03
C PHE A 124 -16.40 -3.76 -0.24
N ASP A 125 -16.63 -4.38 0.88
CA ASP A 125 -17.75 -4.12 1.80
C ASP A 125 -17.35 -3.21 2.97
N ASP A 126 -16.11 -2.72 2.96
CA ASP A 126 -15.54 -1.80 3.93
C ASP A 126 -14.79 -0.67 3.23
N LEU A 127 -14.09 0.18 4.00
CA LEU A 127 -13.36 1.34 3.51
C LEU A 127 -12.45 0.98 2.32
N VAL A 128 -12.48 1.82 1.31
CA VAL A 128 -11.67 1.65 0.10
C VAL A 128 -11.11 2.98 -0.37
N LEU A 129 -9.81 3.02 -0.65
CA LEU A 129 -9.17 4.13 -1.35
C LEU A 129 -9.31 3.91 -2.85
N CYS A 130 -10.05 4.81 -3.49
CA CYS A 130 -10.27 4.82 -4.93
C CYS A 130 -9.42 5.89 -5.60
N CYS A 131 -8.68 5.54 -6.67
CA CYS A 131 -8.17 6.51 -7.63
C CYS A 131 -9.27 6.73 -8.69
N GLY A 132 -9.87 7.91 -8.69
CA GLY A 132 -11.01 8.26 -9.53
C GLY A 132 -12.36 8.30 -8.79
N LYS A 133 -13.29 9.09 -9.32
CA LYS A 133 -14.61 9.31 -8.74
C LYS A 133 -15.62 8.26 -9.21
N ILE A 134 -16.40 7.73 -8.29
CA ILE A 134 -17.58 6.90 -8.59
C ILE A 134 -18.81 7.79 -8.42
N ASP A 135 -19.44 8.18 -9.53
CA ASP A 135 -20.61 9.04 -9.52
C ASP A 135 -21.55 8.65 -10.70
N GLY A 136 -22.35 7.59 -10.49
CA GLY A 136 -23.24 7.05 -11.51
C GLY A 136 -22.51 6.49 -12.74
N GLU A 137 -21.65 7.28 -13.33
CA GLU A 137 -20.64 6.85 -14.29
C GLU A 137 -19.27 6.82 -13.60
N ILE A 138 -18.48 5.77 -13.92
CA ILE A 138 -17.13 5.63 -13.41
C ILE A 138 -16.24 6.68 -14.09
N ILE A 139 -15.68 7.61 -13.32
CA ILE A 139 -14.85 8.71 -13.84
C ILE A 139 -13.44 8.60 -13.27
N ASP A 140 -12.46 8.32 -14.14
CA ASP A 140 -11.06 8.51 -13.80
C ASP A 140 -10.71 10.00 -13.91
N ASP A 141 -10.74 10.71 -12.80
CA ASP A 141 -10.44 12.14 -12.72
C ASP A 141 -9.07 12.41 -12.07
N GLY A 142 -8.28 11.36 -11.84
CA GLY A 142 -6.94 11.44 -11.24
C GLY A 142 -6.93 11.88 -9.78
N ARG A 143 -8.10 11.93 -9.12
CA ARG A 143 -8.26 12.28 -7.69
C ARG A 143 -8.46 11.03 -6.86
N TYR A 144 -8.40 11.17 -5.54
CA TYR A 144 -8.51 10.05 -4.61
C TYR A 144 -9.73 10.23 -3.73
N TYR A 145 -10.41 9.13 -3.44
CA TYR A 145 -11.63 9.11 -2.65
C TYR A 145 -11.59 7.98 -1.62
N LEU A 146 -12.07 8.25 -0.40
CA LEU A 146 -12.26 7.22 0.63
C LEU A 146 -13.75 6.88 0.72
N TYR A 147 -14.17 5.84 0.03
CA TYR A 147 -15.54 5.33 0.07
C TYR A 147 -15.72 4.24 1.12
N ASP A 148 -16.97 4.05 1.56
CA ASP A 148 -17.32 3.02 2.54
C ASP A 148 -17.52 1.63 1.93
N CYS A 149 -17.58 1.54 0.61
CA CYS A 149 -17.63 0.30 -0.17
C CYS A 149 -17.28 0.55 -1.64
N TYR A 150 -17.06 -0.54 -2.37
CA TYR A 150 -16.94 -0.53 -3.85
C TYR A 150 -17.54 -1.83 -4.42
N PRO A 151 -18.40 -1.80 -5.45
CA PRO A 151 -19.07 -0.62 -6.05
C PRO A 151 -20.09 0.04 -5.10
N LEU A 152 -20.40 1.33 -5.33
CA LEU A 152 -21.30 2.11 -4.43
C LEU A 152 -22.74 1.59 -4.37
N GLN A 153 -23.18 0.76 -5.31
CA GLN A 153 -24.51 0.13 -5.28
C GLN A 153 -24.74 -0.75 -4.03
N PHE A 154 -23.66 -1.15 -3.34
CA PHE A 154 -23.72 -1.96 -2.12
C PHE A 154 -23.74 -1.14 -0.83
N ILE A 155 -23.77 0.21 -0.92
CA ILE A 155 -23.64 1.12 0.23
C ILE A 155 -24.70 0.86 1.32
N ASP A 156 -25.88 0.34 0.93
CA ASP A 156 -27.01 0.09 1.82
C ASP A 156 -27.12 -1.36 2.31
N THR A 157 -26.15 -2.22 1.97
CA THR A 157 -26.13 -3.60 2.48
C THR A 157 -25.87 -3.63 3.99
N ASP A 158 -26.30 -4.69 4.64
CA ASP A 158 -26.14 -4.84 6.09
C ASP A 158 -24.65 -5.01 6.47
N GLU A 159 -23.85 -5.63 5.62
CA GLU A 159 -22.41 -5.79 5.78
C GLU A 159 -21.70 -4.44 5.80
N VAL A 160 -21.98 -3.57 4.83
CA VAL A 160 -21.38 -2.22 4.75
C VAL A 160 -21.81 -1.37 5.95
N LYS A 161 -23.08 -1.43 6.34
CA LYS A 161 -23.57 -0.73 7.53
C LYS A 161 -22.90 -1.22 8.81
N ALA A 162 -22.74 -2.55 8.97
CA ALA A 162 -22.06 -3.14 10.12
C ALA A 162 -20.58 -2.75 10.17
N ASN A 163 -19.89 -2.78 9.01
CA ASN A 163 -18.48 -2.38 8.92
C ASN A 163 -18.31 -0.89 9.24
N ARG A 164 -19.21 -0.03 8.76
CA ARG A 164 -19.21 1.41 9.09
C ARG A 164 -19.41 1.65 10.59
N LEU A 165 -20.34 0.95 11.22
CA LEU A 165 -20.54 1.05 12.67
C LEU A 165 -19.35 0.57 13.46
N ARG A 166 -18.73 -0.55 13.07
CA ARG A 166 -17.53 -1.08 13.71
C ARG A 166 -16.38 -0.10 13.65
N ARG A 167 -16.18 0.60 12.52
CA ARG A 167 -15.11 1.55 12.26
C ARG A 167 -15.40 2.95 12.84
N ALA A 168 -16.63 3.25 13.24
CA ALA A 168 -17.04 4.61 13.60
C ALA A 168 -16.14 5.31 14.62
N PRO A 169 -15.66 4.68 15.72
CA PRO A 169 -14.78 5.35 16.68
C PRO A 169 -13.43 5.76 16.06
N GLN A 170 -12.82 4.88 15.27
CA GLN A 170 -11.55 5.15 14.60
C GLN A 170 -11.71 6.19 13.49
N TRP A 171 -12.84 6.14 12.78
CA TRP A 171 -13.19 7.14 11.78
C TRP A 171 -13.38 8.53 12.38
N GLU A 172 -14.04 8.63 13.53
CA GLU A 172 -14.18 9.89 14.27
C GLU A 172 -12.80 10.42 14.73
N THR A 173 -11.91 9.54 15.18
CA THR A 173 -10.54 9.89 15.56
C THR A 173 -9.76 10.46 14.37
N PHE A 174 -9.87 9.84 13.19
CA PHE A 174 -9.28 10.33 11.94
C PHE A 174 -9.81 11.72 11.57
N LEU A 175 -11.12 11.92 11.60
CA LEU A 175 -11.74 13.23 11.28
C LEU A 175 -11.31 14.32 12.26
N LYS A 176 -11.32 14.06 13.57
CA LYS A 176 -10.85 14.98 14.60
C LYS A 176 -9.39 15.36 14.40
N TYR A 177 -8.56 14.40 14.03
CA TYR A 177 -7.17 14.67 13.71
C TYR A 177 -7.05 15.64 12.52
N LEU A 178 -7.71 15.35 11.38
CA LEU A 178 -7.68 16.22 10.21
C LEU A 178 -8.26 17.61 10.51
N GLU A 179 -9.32 17.70 11.31
CA GLU A 179 -9.90 18.97 11.76
C GLU A 179 -8.90 19.78 12.60
N SER A 180 -8.19 19.12 13.53
CA SER A 180 -7.15 19.76 14.35
C SER A 180 -5.98 20.32 13.53
N LYS A 181 -5.76 19.76 12.34
CA LYS A 181 -4.74 20.20 11.37
C LYS A 181 -5.26 21.21 10.34
N GLY A 182 -6.56 21.58 10.42
CA GLY A 182 -7.21 22.45 9.43
C GLY A 182 -7.35 21.80 8.04
N LYS A 183 -7.39 20.47 7.99
CA LYS A 183 -7.44 19.67 6.74
C LYS A 183 -8.79 19.01 6.49
N LEU A 184 -9.79 19.25 7.33
CA LEU A 184 -11.15 18.75 7.15
C LEU A 184 -12.04 19.81 6.53
N ARG A 185 -12.72 19.46 5.44
CA ARG A 185 -13.80 20.23 4.82
C ARG A 185 -15.15 19.57 5.14
N LYS A 186 -16.16 20.39 5.45
CA LYS A 186 -17.53 19.97 5.79
C LYS A 186 -18.55 20.59 4.86
#